data_044f943e5c5fc53941b97a1fa7fbdf55
#
_entry.id   044f943e5c5fc53941b97a1fa7fbdf55
#
_cell.length_a   1.000
_cell.length_b   1.000
_cell.length_c   1.000
_cell.angle_alpha   90.00
_cell.angle_beta   90.00
_cell.angle_gamma   90.00
#
_symmetry.space_group_name_H-M   'P 1'
#
loop_
_entity.id
_entity.type
_entity.pdbx_description
1 polymer ?
#
loop_
_entity_poly.entity_id
_entity_poly.type
_entity_poly.pdbx_seq_one_letter_code
_entity_poly.pdbx_strand_id
1 'polypeptide(L)'
;MGATPKLARFTRCRFDCKPPPEPFTDRAALKTAVDSYNFTDATYCSTDPACTDRSSTTYRCGAAACTDMPDWDVSLVTDMSELFKDKADFNVNISAWDTSQVTTMSKMFYGATAFNQPIGTWSTSKVTDMAYVFQSAYVFDQDIG
;
A
#
# COMPACT_ATOMS: atom_id res chain seq x y z
N MET A 1 -36.36 -3.13 -24.94
CA MET A 1 -36.39 -3.58 -23.54
C MET A 1 -34.98 -3.92 -23.11
N GLY A 2 -34.54 -3.40 -22.02
CA GLY A 2 -33.27 -3.76 -21.40
C GLY A 2 -32.13 -2.78 -21.68
N ALA A 3 -32.26 -1.55 -21.21
CA ALA A 3 -31.17 -0.60 -21.14
C ALA A 3 -30.10 -1.11 -20.17
N THR A 4 -28.95 -1.21 -20.65
CA THR A 4 -27.70 -1.69 -20.15
C THR A 4 -27.24 -1.01 -18.85
N PRO A 5 -27.31 -1.66 -17.70
CA PRO A 5 -26.73 -1.12 -16.45
C PRO A 5 -25.20 -0.99 -16.50
N LYS A 6 -24.55 -1.69 -17.42
CA LYS A 6 -23.08 -1.72 -17.54
C LYS A 6 -22.47 -0.42 -18.05
N LEU A 7 -23.12 0.30 -18.98
CA LEU A 7 -22.58 1.55 -19.50
C LEU A 7 -22.63 2.70 -18.47
N ALA A 8 -23.70 2.73 -17.67
CA ALA A 8 -23.84 3.75 -16.61
C ALA A 8 -22.77 3.60 -15.51
N ARG A 9 -22.35 2.35 -15.22
CA ARG A 9 -21.28 2.08 -14.26
C ARG A 9 -19.92 2.55 -14.78
N PHE A 10 -19.60 2.29 -16.05
CA PHE A 10 -18.36 2.76 -16.67
C PHE A 10 -18.25 4.28 -16.75
N THR A 11 -19.38 4.96 -16.93
CA THR A 11 -19.42 6.41 -16.98
C THR A 11 -19.19 7.03 -15.60
N ARG A 12 -19.67 6.39 -14.53
CA ARG A 12 -19.45 6.86 -13.16
C ARG A 12 -17.98 6.75 -12.74
N CYS A 13 -17.31 5.64 -13.03
CA CYS A 13 -15.88 5.49 -12.75
C CYS A 13 -15.01 6.55 -13.42
N ARG A 14 -15.43 7.05 -14.59
CA ARG A 14 -14.67 8.03 -15.36
C ARG A 14 -14.68 9.43 -14.77
N PHE A 15 -15.71 9.77 -14.00
CA PHE A 15 -15.93 11.13 -13.49
C PHE A 15 -15.62 11.29 -12.01
N ASP A 16 -15.67 10.20 -11.25
CA ASP A 16 -15.53 10.22 -9.79
C ASP A 16 -14.18 9.69 -9.30
N CYS A 17 -13.34 9.11 -10.18
CA CYS A 17 -11.97 8.77 -9.82
C CYS A 17 -11.19 10.06 -9.60
N LYS A 18 -10.85 10.35 -8.35
CA LYS A 18 -9.84 11.36 -8.06
C LYS A 18 -8.57 11.04 -8.84
N PRO A 19 -7.81 12.05 -9.30
CA PRO A 19 -6.47 11.83 -9.81
C PRO A 19 -5.70 10.97 -8.79
N PRO A 20 -4.66 10.22 -9.22
CA PRO A 20 -3.81 9.51 -8.30
C PRO A 20 -3.47 10.45 -7.14
N PRO A 21 -3.50 9.96 -5.91
CA PRO A 21 -3.24 10.81 -4.75
C PRO A 21 -1.89 11.51 -4.96
N GLU A 22 -1.83 12.76 -4.53
CA GLU A 22 -0.54 13.43 -4.40
C GLU A 22 0.43 12.51 -3.65
N PRO A 23 1.73 12.57 -3.98
CA PRO A 23 2.72 11.77 -3.28
C PRO A 23 2.59 11.93 -1.76
N PHE A 24 2.75 10.84 -1.03
CA PHE A 24 2.86 10.95 0.43
C PHE A 24 4.10 11.76 0.79
N THR A 25 3.91 12.83 1.54
CA THR A 25 5.00 13.75 1.91
C THR A 25 5.65 13.39 3.22
N ASP A 26 4.95 12.61 4.05
CA ASP A 26 5.42 12.27 5.38
C ASP A 26 4.89 10.91 5.87
N ARG A 27 5.51 10.41 6.95
CA ARG A 27 5.12 9.15 7.59
C ARG A 27 3.69 9.17 8.13
N ALA A 28 3.22 10.29 8.65
CA ALA A 28 1.91 10.32 9.31
C ALA A 28 0.77 10.11 8.31
N ALA A 29 0.86 10.76 7.15
CA ALA A 29 -0.09 10.58 6.06
C ALA A 29 -0.05 9.12 5.54
N LEU A 30 1.14 8.59 5.26
CA LEU A 30 1.33 7.22 4.80
C LEU A 30 0.84 6.20 5.85
N LYS A 31 1.16 6.39 7.13
CA LYS A 31 0.71 5.50 8.21
C LYS A 31 -0.81 5.49 8.36
N THR A 32 -1.46 6.65 8.24
CA THR A 32 -2.92 6.75 8.25
C THR A 32 -3.54 5.96 7.10
N ALA A 33 -2.97 6.04 5.90
CA ALA A 33 -3.42 5.28 4.74
C ALA A 33 -3.23 3.76 4.97
N VAL A 34 -2.07 3.34 5.47
CA VAL A 34 -1.79 1.93 5.81
C VAL A 34 -2.76 1.41 6.89
N ASP A 35 -3.05 2.21 7.92
CA ASP A 35 -3.94 1.78 9.00
C ASP A 35 -5.40 1.66 8.57
N SER A 36 -5.79 2.40 7.55
CA SER A 36 -7.13 2.30 6.95
C SER A 36 -7.25 1.20 5.89
N TYR A 37 -6.13 0.63 5.44
CA TYR A 37 -6.12 -0.40 4.41
C TYR A 37 -6.55 -1.77 4.99
N ASN A 38 -7.42 -2.49 4.27
CA ASN A 38 -7.86 -3.83 4.68
C ASN A 38 -6.99 -4.90 4.01
N PHE A 39 -6.04 -5.47 4.77
CA PHE A 39 -5.12 -6.49 4.27
C PHE A 39 -5.76 -7.86 4.03
N THR A 40 -6.90 -8.15 4.67
CA THR A 40 -7.59 -9.44 4.51
C THR A 40 -8.36 -9.51 3.22
N ASP A 41 -8.51 -8.41 2.54
CA ASP A 41 -9.29 -8.27 1.32
C ASP A 41 -8.49 -7.57 0.20
N ALA A 42 -7.19 -7.84 0.15
CA ALA A 42 -6.27 -7.25 -0.84
C ALA A 42 -6.62 -7.60 -2.29
N THR A 43 -7.43 -8.66 -2.50
CA THR A 43 -7.98 -9.02 -3.82
C THR A 43 -9.21 -8.21 -4.19
N TYR A 44 -9.76 -7.47 -3.26
CA TYR A 44 -11.04 -6.79 -3.43
C TYR A 44 -10.97 -5.71 -4.51
N CYS A 45 -9.84 -5.02 -4.60
CA CYS A 45 -9.67 -4.00 -5.64
C CYS A 45 -9.35 -4.59 -7.03
N SER A 46 -8.82 -5.81 -7.14
CA SER A 46 -8.40 -6.38 -8.41
C SER A 46 -9.42 -7.29 -9.07
N THR A 47 -10.32 -7.91 -8.32
CA THR A 47 -11.22 -8.97 -8.82
C THR A 47 -12.69 -8.61 -8.74
N ASP A 48 -13.09 -7.64 -7.93
CA ASP A 48 -14.49 -7.22 -7.86
C ASP A 48 -14.82 -6.30 -9.05
N PRO A 49 -15.77 -6.69 -9.92
CA PRO A 49 -16.24 -5.81 -10.98
C PRO A 49 -16.84 -4.49 -10.45
N ALA A 50 -17.13 -4.39 -9.15
CA ALA A 50 -17.49 -3.14 -8.50
C ALA A 50 -16.27 -2.27 -8.15
N CYS A 51 -15.05 -2.82 -8.11
CA CYS A 51 -13.81 -2.04 -7.99
C CYS A 51 -13.46 -1.28 -9.27
N THR A 52 -14.10 -1.59 -10.39
CA THR A 52 -14.07 -0.70 -11.54
C THR A 52 -14.84 0.59 -11.27
N ASP A 53 -15.71 0.62 -10.26
CA ASP A 53 -16.34 1.82 -9.71
C ASP A 53 -15.55 2.32 -8.49
N ARG A 54 -14.39 2.87 -8.74
CA ARG A 54 -13.50 3.46 -7.74
C ARG A 54 -14.07 4.71 -7.04
N SER A 55 -15.33 5.03 -7.28
CA SER A 55 -16.01 6.22 -6.72
C SER A 55 -16.72 5.94 -5.41
N SER A 56 -16.85 4.67 -5.01
CA SER A 56 -17.62 4.36 -3.82
C SER A 56 -16.84 4.64 -2.55
N THR A 57 -17.34 5.55 -1.75
CA THR A 57 -16.86 5.86 -0.39
C THR A 57 -16.94 4.67 0.57
N THR A 58 -17.58 3.59 0.15
CA THR A 58 -17.68 2.32 0.88
C THR A 58 -16.54 1.36 0.53
N TYR A 59 -15.76 1.65 -0.51
CA TYR A 59 -14.66 0.81 -0.90
C TYR A 59 -13.34 1.26 -0.27
N ARG A 60 -12.61 0.34 0.16
CA ARG A 60 -11.65 0.33 1.24
C ARG A 60 -10.22 0.65 0.81
N CYS A 61 -10.06 1.43 -0.23
CA CYS A 61 -8.73 1.91 -0.61
C CYS A 61 -8.20 3.01 0.35
N GLY A 62 -8.92 3.24 1.46
CA GLY A 62 -8.50 4.14 2.52
C GLY A 62 -8.30 5.59 2.08
N ALA A 63 -7.50 6.33 2.83
CA ALA A 63 -7.17 7.74 2.54
C ALA A 63 -6.41 7.92 1.22
N ALA A 64 -5.85 6.86 0.66
CA ALA A 64 -5.17 6.86 -0.64
C ALA A 64 -6.11 6.85 -1.85
N ALA A 65 -7.41 7.04 -1.64
CA ALA A 65 -8.43 7.10 -2.69
C ALA A 65 -8.50 5.85 -3.58
N CYS A 66 -8.42 5.98 -4.89
CA CYS A 66 -8.67 4.91 -5.87
C CYS A 66 -7.43 4.13 -6.29
N THR A 67 -6.33 4.20 -5.55
CA THR A 67 -5.07 3.56 -5.92
C THR A 67 -4.77 2.41 -4.98
N ASP A 68 -4.44 1.23 -5.52
CA ASP A 68 -3.98 0.10 -4.72
C ASP A 68 -2.63 0.41 -4.06
N MET A 69 -2.38 -0.15 -2.88
CA MET A 69 -1.14 0.10 -2.14
C MET A 69 0.15 -0.10 -2.95
N PRO A 70 0.27 -1.08 -3.85
CA PRO A 70 1.44 -1.22 -4.72
C PRO A 70 1.74 0.01 -5.58
N ASP A 71 0.71 0.77 -5.94
CA ASP A 71 0.80 1.93 -6.83
C ASP A 71 0.89 3.28 -6.07
N TRP A 72 1.01 3.24 -4.75
CA TRP A 72 1.16 4.46 -3.96
C TRP A 72 2.50 5.14 -4.23
N ASP A 73 2.46 6.44 -4.48
CA ASP A 73 3.67 7.25 -4.60
C ASP A 73 4.21 7.62 -3.21
N VAL A 74 5.28 6.94 -2.83
CA VAL A 74 5.98 7.13 -1.55
C VAL A 74 7.34 7.80 -1.73
N SER A 75 7.65 8.29 -2.93
CA SER A 75 8.97 8.82 -3.32
C SER A 75 9.48 10.00 -2.48
N LEU A 76 8.58 10.70 -1.80
CA LEU A 76 8.94 11.82 -0.91
C LEU A 76 9.03 11.42 0.57
N VAL A 77 8.68 10.18 0.91
CA VAL A 77 8.72 9.72 2.31
C VAL A 77 10.14 9.40 2.73
N THR A 78 10.56 10.00 3.83
CA THR A 78 11.91 9.80 4.40
C THR A 78 11.91 8.89 5.63
N ASP A 79 10.78 8.75 6.31
CA ASP A 79 10.61 7.92 7.50
C ASP A 79 9.52 6.87 7.24
N MET A 80 9.91 5.59 7.26
CA MET A 80 9.01 4.44 7.17
C MET A 80 9.00 3.60 8.46
N SER A 81 9.47 4.18 9.57
CA SER A 81 9.51 3.48 10.85
C SER A 81 8.12 3.02 11.30
N GLU A 82 8.03 1.80 11.80
CA GLU A 82 6.81 1.18 12.33
C GLU A 82 5.59 1.15 11.35
N LEU A 83 5.83 1.30 10.04
CA LEU A 83 4.75 1.47 9.05
C LEU A 83 3.77 0.28 9.05
N PHE A 84 4.30 -0.94 9.06
CA PHE A 84 3.53 -2.19 9.08
C PHE A 84 3.69 -2.97 10.40
N LYS A 85 4.13 -2.29 11.45
CA LYS A 85 4.31 -2.90 12.77
C LYS A 85 3.02 -3.54 13.26
N ASP A 86 3.15 -4.81 13.72
CA ASP A 86 2.07 -5.64 14.26
C ASP A 86 0.90 -5.88 13.25
N LYS A 87 1.13 -5.66 11.96
CA LYS A 87 0.20 -6.00 10.88
C LYS A 87 0.40 -7.48 10.49
N ALA A 88 -0.14 -8.39 11.30
CA ALA A 88 0.10 -9.84 11.17
C ALA A 88 -0.28 -10.41 9.80
N ASP A 89 -1.35 -9.90 9.19
CA ASP A 89 -1.87 -10.37 7.89
C ASP A 89 -1.29 -9.60 6.69
N PHE A 90 -0.37 -8.65 6.92
CA PHE A 90 0.20 -7.85 5.85
C PHE A 90 1.11 -8.69 4.95
N ASN A 91 0.74 -8.83 3.69
CA ASN A 91 1.55 -9.47 2.64
C ASN A 91 1.28 -8.87 1.25
N VAL A 92 1.08 -7.55 1.18
CA VAL A 92 0.88 -6.85 -0.10
C VAL A 92 2.23 -6.65 -0.80
N ASN A 93 2.25 -6.85 -2.12
CA ASN A 93 3.46 -6.59 -2.91
C ASN A 93 3.68 -5.08 -3.05
N ILE A 94 4.73 -4.59 -2.41
CA ILE A 94 5.17 -3.19 -2.41
C ILE A 94 6.56 -3.02 -3.02
N SER A 95 6.99 -3.98 -3.84
CA SER A 95 8.31 -3.95 -4.48
C SER A 95 8.53 -2.74 -5.40
N ALA A 96 7.44 -2.16 -5.93
CA ALA A 96 7.48 -0.99 -6.81
C ALA A 96 7.65 0.35 -6.06
N TRP A 97 7.61 0.35 -4.74
CA TRP A 97 7.78 1.58 -3.95
C TRP A 97 9.17 2.18 -4.13
N ASP A 98 9.24 3.47 -4.41
CA ASP A 98 10.50 4.22 -4.45
C ASP A 98 10.94 4.59 -3.03
N THR A 99 11.94 3.87 -2.53
CA THR A 99 12.51 4.06 -1.19
C THR A 99 13.80 4.91 -1.19
N SER A 100 14.14 5.54 -2.31
CA SER A 100 15.41 6.24 -2.51
C SER A 100 15.63 7.45 -1.58
N GLN A 101 14.57 7.95 -0.95
CA GLN A 101 14.65 9.05 0.01
C GLN A 101 14.55 8.59 1.48
N VAL A 102 14.32 7.29 1.72
CA VAL A 102 14.10 6.77 3.07
C VAL A 102 15.39 6.77 3.89
N THR A 103 15.31 7.30 5.08
CA THR A 103 16.42 7.40 6.03
C THR A 103 16.27 6.48 7.24
N THR A 104 15.05 6.08 7.58
CA THR A 104 14.78 5.12 8.65
C THR A 104 13.66 4.15 8.28
N MET A 105 13.91 2.86 8.58
CA MET A 105 12.96 1.74 8.46
C MET A 105 12.81 0.98 9.78
N SER A 106 13.18 1.62 10.90
CA SER A 106 13.16 0.98 12.23
C SER A 106 11.81 0.33 12.50
N LYS A 107 11.79 -0.96 12.82
CA LYS A 107 10.58 -1.76 13.10
C LYS A 107 9.52 -1.76 11.99
N MET A 108 9.88 -1.46 10.74
CA MET A 108 8.90 -1.31 9.66
C MET A 108 7.99 -2.53 9.52
N PHE A 109 8.54 -3.75 9.61
CA PHE A 109 7.81 -5.01 9.52
C PHE A 109 7.83 -5.81 10.84
N TYR A 110 8.07 -5.14 11.96
CA TYR A 110 8.04 -5.80 13.27
C TYR A 110 6.68 -6.47 13.48
N GLY A 111 6.67 -7.80 13.75
CA GLY A 111 5.43 -8.53 13.98
C GLY A 111 4.53 -8.71 12.74
N ALA A 112 4.99 -8.36 11.54
CA ALA A 112 4.27 -8.63 10.28
C ALA A 112 4.48 -10.10 9.88
N THR A 113 3.78 -11.00 10.58
CA THR A 113 4.05 -12.45 10.57
C THR A 113 3.80 -13.12 9.21
N ALA A 114 2.95 -12.54 8.34
CA ALA A 114 2.66 -13.05 6.99
C ALA A 114 3.50 -12.42 5.89
N PHE A 115 4.30 -11.39 6.20
CA PHE A 115 5.03 -10.65 5.18
C PHE A 115 6.15 -11.47 4.54
N ASN A 116 6.08 -11.68 3.22
CA ASN A 116 7.10 -12.37 2.43
C ASN A 116 7.11 -11.87 0.96
N GLN A 117 7.18 -10.55 0.76
CA GLN A 117 7.21 -9.97 -0.58
C GLN A 117 8.61 -9.54 -1.00
N PRO A 118 8.94 -9.60 -2.31
CA PRO A 118 10.27 -9.28 -2.81
C PRO A 118 10.53 -7.77 -2.71
N ILE A 119 11.45 -7.40 -1.83
CA ILE A 119 11.86 -6.00 -1.60
C ILE A 119 13.34 -5.75 -1.88
N GLY A 120 14.03 -6.71 -2.48
CA GLY A 120 15.47 -6.61 -2.80
C GLY A 120 15.82 -5.50 -3.81
N THR A 121 14.81 -4.93 -4.48
CA THR A 121 15.00 -3.79 -5.40
C THR A 121 15.00 -2.43 -4.70
N TRP A 122 14.68 -2.40 -3.41
CA TRP A 122 14.62 -1.15 -2.66
C TRP A 122 15.99 -0.49 -2.49
N SER A 123 16.03 0.81 -2.66
CA SER A 123 17.23 1.59 -2.36
C SER A 123 17.33 1.83 -0.86
N THR A 124 18.36 1.26 -0.25
CA THR A 124 18.67 1.46 1.17
C THR A 124 19.85 2.41 1.40
N SER A 125 20.35 3.05 0.35
CA SER A 125 21.60 3.82 0.37
C SER A 125 21.59 5.01 1.33
N LYS A 126 20.42 5.53 1.69
CA LYS A 126 20.24 6.62 2.65
C LYS A 126 19.77 6.14 4.03
N VAL A 127 19.46 4.85 4.18
CA VAL A 127 18.92 4.32 5.43
C VAL A 127 20.01 4.25 6.48
N THR A 128 19.78 4.89 7.61
CA THR A 128 20.68 4.91 8.75
C THR A 128 20.19 4.13 9.97
N ASP A 129 18.90 3.78 9.99
CA ASP A 129 18.30 2.99 11.06
C ASP A 129 17.39 1.90 10.48
N MET A 130 17.77 0.64 10.69
CA MET A 130 17.02 -0.56 10.36
C MET A 130 16.78 -1.45 11.59
N ALA A 131 16.85 -0.86 12.80
CA ALA A 131 16.70 -1.63 14.03
C ALA A 131 15.38 -2.39 14.06
N TYR A 132 15.46 -3.71 14.30
CA TYR A 132 14.31 -4.61 14.44
C TYR A 132 13.36 -4.68 13.23
N VAL A 133 13.85 -4.34 12.02
CA VAL A 133 13.01 -4.19 10.81
C VAL A 133 12.15 -5.43 10.54
N PHE A 134 12.67 -6.65 10.71
CA PHE A 134 11.98 -7.92 10.49
C PHE A 134 11.78 -8.74 11.77
N GLN A 135 11.92 -8.14 12.96
CA GLN A 135 11.72 -8.91 14.17
C GLN A 135 10.31 -9.49 14.21
N SER A 136 10.20 -10.81 14.44
CA SER A 136 8.94 -11.56 14.43
C SER A 136 8.19 -11.58 13.08
N ALA A 137 8.84 -11.27 11.98
CA ALA A 137 8.34 -11.52 10.63
C ALA A 137 8.73 -12.96 10.20
N TYR A 138 8.07 -13.95 10.78
CA TYR A 138 8.53 -15.35 10.80
C TYR A 138 8.61 -16.04 9.43
N VAL A 139 7.86 -15.58 8.43
CA VAL A 139 7.84 -16.20 7.10
C VAL A 139 8.70 -15.43 6.09
N PHE A 140 9.31 -14.32 6.51
CA PHE A 140 10.13 -13.51 5.61
C PHE A 140 11.40 -14.28 5.19
N ASP A 141 11.48 -14.64 3.91
CA ASP A 141 12.57 -15.39 3.29
C ASP A 141 12.83 -14.85 1.86
N GLN A 142 13.18 -13.57 1.77
CA GLN A 142 13.45 -12.91 0.49
C GLN A 142 14.90 -12.41 0.45
N ASP A 143 15.47 -12.46 -0.77
CA ASP A 143 16.76 -11.80 -1.03
C ASP A 143 16.58 -10.28 -0.89
N ILE A 144 17.43 -9.66 -0.10
CA ILE A 144 17.39 -8.21 0.18
C ILE A 144 18.63 -7.47 -0.37
N GLY A 145 19.46 -8.15 -1.17
CA GLY A 145 20.64 -7.56 -1.80
C GLY A 145 21.94 -7.65 -1.00
#